data_0263283583f6d2454a35e0899fc83a66
#
_entry.id   0263283583f6d2454a35e0899fc83a66
#
_cell.length_a   1.000
_cell.length_b   1.000
_cell.length_c   1.000
_cell.angle_alpha   90.00
_cell.angle_beta   90.00
_cell.angle_gamma   90.00
#
_symmetry.space_group_name_H-M   'P 1'
#
loop_
_entity.id
_entity.type
_entity.pdbx_description
1 polymer ?
#
loop_
_entity_poly.entity_id
_entity_poly.type
_entity_poly.pdbx_seq_one_letter_code
_entity_poly.pdbx_strand_id
1 'polypeptide(L)'
;CGSDMHAFHGKDERRSPPLILGHEICGVTQNGKFKNQAVVLNPLITCDKCFYCKNKREHLCPQRIMVGMSKPIQREGGLAEFVSIPDKNIYIIPSDLSPNEAALTEPTAVAVHAVELAINNLTKPITDCRILIQGAGAIGLLCGLILEKDKKCKDIILSDPNKLRLDECSKYLNAKF
;
A
#
# COMPACT_ATOMS: atom_id res chain seq x y z
N CYS A 1 4.48 -7.42 2.85
CA CYS A 1 3.28 -7.66 2.02
C CYS A 1 3.09 -9.15 1.74
N GLY A 2 1.83 -9.58 1.54
CA GLY A 2 1.53 -10.95 1.13
C GLY A 2 2.21 -11.37 -0.18
N SER A 3 2.46 -10.43 -1.07
CA SER A 3 3.17 -10.70 -2.32
C SER A 3 4.65 -11.07 -2.11
N ASP A 4 5.31 -10.50 -1.09
CA ASP A 4 6.69 -10.88 -0.73
C ASP A 4 6.72 -12.29 -0.13
N MET A 5 5.70 -12.65 0.67
CA MET A 5 5.55 -14.02 1.19
C MET A 5 5.32 -15.05 0.06
N HIS A 6 4.53 -14.69 -0.96
CA HIS A 6 4.36 -15.54 -2.15
C HIS A 6 5.69 -15.72 -2.90
N ALA A 7 6.48 -14.65 -3.03
CA ALA A 7 7.81 -14.71 -3.63
C ALA A 7 8.77 -15.59 -2.83
N PHE A 8 8.82 -15.41 -1.50
CA PHE A 8 9.64 -16.22 -0.59
C PHE A 8 9.33 -17.73 -0.72
N HIS A 9 8.08 -18.08 -0.95
CA HIS A 9 7.65 -19.45 -1.18
C HIS A 9 7.76 -19.91 -2.65
N GLY A 10 8.38 -19.13 -3.53
CA GLY A 10 8.55 -19.46 -4.97
C GLY A 10 7.25 -19.47 -5.77
N LYS A 11 6.21 -18.76 -5.32
CA LYS A 11 4.88 -18.74 -5.93
C LYS A 11 4.58 -17.46 -6.75
N ASP A 12 5.56 -16.58 -6.95
CA ASP A 12 5.42 -15.37 -7.77
C ASP A 12 6.54 -15.28 -8.81
N GLU A 13 6.23 -15.60 -10.05
CA GLU A 13 7.18 -15.55 -11.17
C GLU A 13 7.73 -14.13 -11.48
N ARG A 14 7.07 -13.09 -10.97
CA ARG A 14 7.52 -11.70 -11.13
C ARG A 14 8.61 -11.33 -10.14
N ARG A 15 8.84 -12.17 -9.14
CA ARG A 15 9.82 -12.00 -8.07
C ARG A 15 10.75 -13.22 -7.97
N SER A 16 11.41 -13.52 -9.10
CA SER A 16 12.35 -14.65 -9.16
C SER A 16 13.71 -14.25 -8.59
N PRO A 17 14.39 -15.12 -7.84
CA PRO A 17 15.73 -14.86 -7.34
C PRO A 17 16.79 -14.84 -8.47
N PRO A 18 17.95 -14.15 -8.25
CA PRO A 18 18.29 -13.38 -7.07
C PRO A 18 17.54 -12.04 -7.03
N LEU A 19 16.91 -11.71 -5.89
CA LEU A 19 16.15 -10.47 -5.73
C LEU A 19 16.06 -10.12 -4.24
N ILE A 20 16.36 -8.88 -3.88
CA ILE A 20 15.98 -8.33 -2.58
C ILE A 20 14.50 -7.95 -2.63
N LEU A 21 13.70 -8.51 -1.74
CA LEU A 21 12.27 -8.26 -1.62
C LEU A 21 11.97 -6.96 -0.84
N GLY A 22 10.70 -6.61 -0.70
CA GLY A 22 10.20 -5.50 0.11
C GLY A 22 9.90 -4.25 -0.71
N HIS A 23 8.71 -3.71 -0.53
CA HIS A 23 8.22 -2.51 -1.21
C HIS A 23 7.42 -1.57 -0.29
N GLU A 24 7.32 -1.90 0.98
CA GLU A 24 6.78 -1.08 2.06
C GLU A 24 7.98 -0.49 2.81
N ILE A 25 8.38 0.73 2.44
CA ILE A 25 9.72 1.25 2.78
C ILE A 25 9.62 2.62 3.46
N CYS A 26 10.20 2.68 4.65
CA CYS A 26 10.51 3.91 5.36
C CYS A 26 12.01 3.96 5.67
N GLY A 27 12.61 5.13 5.65
CA GLY A 27 14.04 5.28 5.92
C GLY A 27 14.49 6.73 6.01
N VAL A 28 15.82 6.91 6.03
CA VAL A 28 16.46 8.23 6.03
C VAL A 28 17.33 8.37 4.78
N THR A 29 17.11 9.44 4.03
CA THR A 29 17.88 9.69 2.80
C THR A 29 19.34 10.02 3.13
N GLN A 30 20.27 9.39 2.44
CA GLN A 30 21.71 9.60 2.62
C GLN A 30 22.26 10.71 1.71
N ASN A 31 21.63 10.92 0.56
CA ASN A 31 22.06 11.88 -0.46
C ASN A 31 20.85 12.43 -1.24
N GLY A 32 21.11 13.21 -2.30
CA GLY A 32 20.07 13.79 -3.16
C GLY A 32 19.38 15.01 -2.54
N LYS A 33 18.26 15.40 -3.12
CA LYS A 33 17.49 16.60 -2.77
C LYS A 33 16.99 16.58 -1.32
N PHE A 34 16.70 15.40 -0.78
CA PHE A 34 16.07 15.21 0.54
C PHE A 34 17.05 14.70 1.60
N LYS A 35 18.36 14.95 1.44
CA LYS A 35 19.39 14.43 2.34
C LYS A 35 19.04 14.64 3.83
N ASN A 36 19.23 13.60 4.63
CA ASN A 36 18.94 13.54 6.07
C ASN A 36 17.47 13.71 6.46
N GLN A 37 16.53 13.54 5.50
CA GLN A 37 15.09 13.55 5.79
C GLN A 37 14.58 12.14 6.03
N ALA A 38 13.67 12.01 6.98
CA ALA A 38 12.88 10.80 7.16
C ALA A 38 11.81 10.74 6.07
N VAL A 39 11.71 9.62 5.38
CA VAL A 39 10.90 9.48 4.15
C VAL A 39 10.23 8.12 4.05
N VAL A 40 9.14 8.10 3.28
CA VAL A 40 8.56 6.88 2.71
C VAL A 40 8.73 6.89 1.21
N LEU A 41 8.71 5.72 0.60
CA LEU A 41 8.92 5.57 -0.83
C LEU A 41 7.64 5.12 -1.52
N ASN A 42 7.33 5.74 -2.66
CA ASN A 42 6.42 5.14 -3.63
C ASN A 42 7.21 4.06 -4.41
N PRO A 43 6.90 2.78 -4.25
CA PRO A 43 7.66 1.72 -4.91
C PRO A 43 7.41 1.63 -6.42
N LEU A 44 6.42 2.36 -6.94
CA LEU A 44 6.06 2.35 -8.35
C LEU A 44 6.80 3.43 -9.12
N ILE A 45 7.81 3.03 -9.90
CA ILE A 45 8.58 3.93 -10.77
C ILE A 45 7.93 3.93 -12.15
N THR A 46 7.57 5.10 -12.66
CA THR A 46 6.80 5.27 -13.91
C THR A 46 7.55 6.09 -14.95
N CYS A 47 7.10 6.04 -16.21
CA CYS A 47 7.75 6.74 -17.30
C CYS A 47 7.40 8.23 -17.42
N ASP A 48 6.37 8.72 -16.73
CA ASP A 48 5.83 10.09 -16.65
C ASP A 48 5.36 10.70 -17.99
N LYS A 49 5.53 10.01 -19.10
CA LYS A 49 5.24 10.53 -20.45
C LYS A 49 4.12 9.82 -21.21
N CYS A 50 3.71 8.62 -20.80
CA CYS A 50 2.62 7.91 -21.46
C CYS A 50 1.26 8.50 -21.13
N PHE A 51 0.23 8.07 -21.88
CA PHE A 51 -1.14 8.50 -21.67
C PHE A 51 -1.60 8.33 -20.22
N TYR A 52 -1.31 7.20 -19.60
CA TYR A 52 -1.72 6.91 -18.22
C TYR A 52 -1.04 7.85 -17.20
N CYS A 53 0.27 8.07 -17.33
CA CYS A 53 0.99 8.98 -16.43
C CYS A 53 0.48 10.42 -16.56
N LYS A 54 0.24 10.90 -17.78
CA LYS A 54 -0.29 12.25 -18.02
C LYS A 54 -1.72 12.45 -17.48
N ASN A 55 -2.47 11.35 -17.31
CA ASN A 55 -3.85 11.37 -16.79
C ASN A 55 -3.95 10.89 -15.34
N LYS A 56 -2.88 10.96 -14.54
CA LYS A 56 -2.83 10.58 -13.12
C LYS A 56 -3.29 9.13 -12.87
N ARG A 57 -2.96 8.24 -13.78
CA ARG A 57 -3.23 6.79 -13.71
C ARG A 57 -1.94 6.01 -13.83
N GLU A 58 -0.93 6.43 -13.08
CA GLU A 58 0.46 5.93 -13.13
C GLU A 58 0.53 4.42 -12.87
N HIS A 59 -0.37 3.88 -12.07
CA HIS A 59 -0.50 2.44 -11.80
C HIS A 59 -0.80 1.61 -13.06
N LEU A 60 -1.30 2.23 -14.13
CA LEU A 60 -1.52 1.61 -15.44
C LEU A 60 -0.38 1.86 -16.44
N CYS A 61 0.71 2.50 -16.03
CA CYS A 61 1.86 2.76 -16.92
C CYS A 61 2.40 1.44 -17.48
N PRO A 62 2.47 1.26 -18.81
CA PRO A 62 3.00 0.03 -19.41
C PRO A 62 4.50 -0.16 -19.19
N GLN A 63 5.21 0.92 -18.86
CA GLN A 63 6.65 0.92 -18.57
C GLN A 63 6.94 1.02 -17.07
N ARG A 64 5.95 0.68 -16.20
CA ARG A 64 6.16 0.73 -14.77
C ARG A 64 7.15 -0.31 -14.30
N ILE A 65 7.98 0.07 -13.35
CA ILE A 65 8.91 -0.78 -12.62
C ILE A 65 8.49 -0.74 -11.16
N MET A 66 8.47 -1.89 -10.50
CA MET A 66 8.14 -1.99 -9.08
C MET A 66 9.39 -2.36 -8.29
N VAL A 67 9.66 -1.64 -7.23
CA VAL A 67 10.70 -1.98 -6.25
C VAL A 67 10.38 -3.33 -5.62
N GLY A 68 11.36 -4.22 -5.46
CA GLY A 68 11.17 -5.60 -5.00
C GLY A 68 10.56 -6.54 -6.03
N MET A 69 10.71 -6.24 -7.35
CA MET A 69 10.30 -7.13 -8.44
C MET A 69 11.44 -7.37 -9.43
N SER A 70 11.47 -8.59 -10.01
CA SER A 70 12.44 -8.97 -11.04
C SER A 70 11.95 -8.76 -12.46
N LYS A 71 10.63 -8.73 -12.68
CA LYS A 71 10.02 -8.56 -14.01
C LYS A 71 9.05 -7.38 -14.03
N PRO A 72 8.91 -6.67 -15.17
CA PRO A 72 9.63 -6.83 -16.44
C PRO A 72 11.08 -6.34 -16.38
N ILE A 73 11.45 -5.52 -15.40
CA ILE A 73 12.81 -5.01 -15.17
C ILE A 73 13.11 -5.21 -13.68
N GLN A 74 14.24 -5.85 -13.38
CA GLN A 74 14.67 -6.09 -12.02
C GLN A 74 14.94 -4.78 -11.28
N ARG A 75 14.35 -4.67 -10.08
CA ARG A 75 14.58 -3.58 -9.16
C ARG A 75 14.61 -4.12 -7.74
N GLU A 76 15.76 -3.97 -7.08
CA GLU A 76 15.94 -4.44 -5.71
C GLU A 76 15.00 -3.74 -4.73
N GLY A 77 14.55 -4.47 -3.73
CA GLY A 77 13.59 -4.02 -2.72
C GLY A 77 14.23 -3.42 -1.48
N GLY A 78 13.38 -3.12 -0.51
CA GLY A 78 13.75 -2.42 0.72
C GLY A 78 14.06 -3.29 1.92
N LEU A 79 14.06 -4.64 1.80
CA LEU A 79 14.54 -5.51 2.86
C LEU A 79 16.09 -5.55 2.87
N ALA A 80 16.70 -4.37 2.94
CA ALA A 80 18.11 -4.09 2.88
C ALA A 80 18.46 -2.84 3.69
N GLU A 81 19.73 -2.66 4.02
CA GLU A 81 20.20 -1.44 4.70
C GLU A 81 20.05 -0.18 3.83
N PHE A 82 20.21 -0.35 2.52
CA PHE A 82 20.11 0.76 1.55
C PHE A 82 19.30 0.35 0.33
N VAL A 83 18.54 1.32 -0.20
CA VAL A 83 17.83 1.21 -1.48
C VAL A 83 18.05 2.46 -2.29
N SER A 84 18.26 2.31 -3.60
CA SER A 84 18.36 3.45 -4.53
C SER A 84 17.00 3.68 -5.19
N ILE A 85 16.51 4.92 -5.14
CA ILE A 85 15.20 5.31 -5.67
C ILE A 85 15.26 6.70 -6.32
N PRO A 86 14.53 6.99 -7.41
CA PRO A 86 14.44 8.36 -7.94
C PRO A 86 13.80 9.32 -6.95
N ASP A 87 14.28 10.57 -6.91
CA ASP A 87 13.78 11.62 -6.00
C ASP A 87 12.26 11.83 -6.09
N LYS A 88 11.67 11.67 -7.29
CA LYS A 88 10.22 11.79 -7.50
C LYS A 88 9.37 10.74 -6.75
N ASN A 89 9.99 9.65 -6.33
CA ASN A 89 9.35 8.58 -5.58
C ASN A 89 9.49 8.73 -4.07
N ILE A 90 10.11 9.83 -3.60
CA ILE A 90 10.39 10.09 -2.19
C ILE A 90 9.35 11.06 -1.63
N TYR A 91 8.77 10.72 -0.48
CA TYR A 91 7.85 11.56 0.26
C TYR A 91 8.36 11.75 1.68
N ILE A 92 8.52 13.01 2.09
CA ILE A 92 8.93 13.34 3.47
C ILE A 92 7.79 13.00 4.40
N ILE A 93 8.08 12.31 5.49
CA ILE A 93 7.08 12.00 6.52
C ILE A 93 6.93 13.19 7.47
N PRO A 94 5.70 13.47 7.97
CA PRO A 94 5.48 14.43 9.03
C PRO A 94 6.26 14.08 10.29
N SER A 95 6.70 15.10 11.04
CA SER A 95 7.55 14.93 12.22
C SER A 95 6.86 14.22 13.41
N ASP A 96 5.53 14.20 13.40
CA ASP A 96 4.68 13.55 14.39
C ASP A 96 4.37 12.08 14.05
N LEU A 97 4.80 11.61 12.88
CA LEU A 97 4.62 10.22 12.45
C LEU A 97 5.89 9.41 12.72
N SER A 98 5.76 8.33 13.47
CA SER A 98 6.89 7.44 13.72
C SER A 98 7.28 6.64 12.46
N PRO A 99 8.56 6.19 12.33
CA PRO A 99 8.99 5.36 11.21
C PRO A 99 8.18 4.06 11.05
N ASN A 100 7.75 3.45 12.17
CA ASN A 100 6.96 2.22 12.14
C ASN A 100 5.56 2.47 11.56
N GLU A 101 4.92 3.59 11.90
CA GLU A 101 3.64 3.99 11.32
C GLU A 101 3.82 4.40 9.85
N ALA A 102 4.88 5.14 9.55
CA ALA A 102 5.20 5.56 8.19
C ALA A 102 5.41 4.40 7.22
N ALA A 103 5.93 3.26 7.69
CA ALA A 103 6.08 2.06 6.87
C ALA A 103 4.73 1.50 6.36
N LEU A 104 3.61 1.82 7.02
CA LEU A 104 2.26 1.45 6.58
C LEU A 104 1.70 2.35 5.47
N THR A 105 2.43 3.37 5.02
CA THR A 105 1.94 4.33 4.00
C THR A 105 1.59 3.63 2.68
N GLU A 106 2.42 2.70 2.22
CA GLU A 106 2.17 1.97 0.97
C GLU A 106 0.87 1.13 1.06
N PRO A 107 0.70 0.20 2.02
CA PRO A 107 -0.55 -0.56 2.12
C PRO A 107 -1.77 0.32 2.42
N THR A 108 -1.60 1.44 3.12
CA THR A 108 -2.67 2.42 3.33
C THR A 108 -3.09 3.07 2.00
N ALA A 109 -2.12 3.46 1.15
CA ALA A 109 -2.42 4.01 -0.16
C ALA A 109 -3.19 3.00 -1.06
N VAL A 110 -2.85 1.72 -0.99
CA VAL A 110 -3.60 0.64 -1.67
C VAL A 110 -5.05 0.58 -1.16
N ALA A 111 -5.25 0.64 0.16
CA ALA A 111 -6.58 0.60 0.76
C ALA A 111 -7.41 1.85 0.42
N VAL A 112 -6.81 3.05 0.46
CA VAL A 112 -7.45 4.31 0.03
C VAL A 112 -7.92 4.19 -1.42
N HIS A 113 -7.05 3.76 -2.31
CA HIS A 113 -7.39 3.60 -3.73
C HIS A 113 -8.54 2.61 -3.95
N ALA A 114 -8.54 1.48 -3.23
CA ALA A 114 -9.62 0.49 -3.32
C ALA A 114 -10.97 1.08 -2.84
N VAL A 115 -10.96 1.81 -1.72
CA VAL A 115 -12.17 2.47 -1.20
C VAL A 115 -12.69 3.54 -2.14
N GLU A 116 -11.81 4.38 -2.70
CA GLU A 116 -12.18 5.41 -3.68
C GLU A 116 -12.76 4.81 -4.97
N LEU A 117 -12.17 3.74 -5.48
CA LEU A 117 -12.72 3.03 -6.63
C LEU A 117 -14.13 2.48 -6.34
N ALA A 118 -14.36 1.94 -5.14
CA ALA A 118 -15.69 1.48 -4.75
C ALA A 118 -16.67 2.64 -4.69
N ILE A 119 -16.32 3.76 -4.04
CA ILE A 119 -17.17 4.95 -3.90
C ILE A 119 -17.55 5.52 -5.27
N ASN A 120 -16.61 5.62 -6.19
CA ASN A 120 -16.83 6.17 -7.52
C ASN A 120 -17.81 5.34 -8.39
N ASN A 121 -18.12 4.12 -7.97
CA ASN A 121 -19.08 3.23 -8.64
C ASN A 121 -20.43 3.11 -7.90
N LEU A 122 -20.63 3.84 -6.82
CA LEU A 122 -21.89 3.83 -6.08
C LEU A 122 -22.90 4.79 -6.69
N THR A 123 -24.19 4.42 -6.60
CA THR A 123 -25.33 5.25 -7.00
C THR A 123 -25.92 6.05 -5.84
N LYS A 124 -25.42 5.85 -4.61
CA LYS A 124 -25.85 6.54 -3.39
C LYS A 124 -24.64 6.84 -2.50
N PRO A 125 -24.78 7.76 -1.53
CA PRO A 125 -23.70 8.06 -0.60
C PRO A 125 -23.19 6.81 0.13
N ILE A 126 -21.89 6.70 0.30
CA ILE A 126 -21.26 5.56 0.98
C ILE A 126 -21.75 5.42 2.43
N THR A 127 -22.12 6.51 3.07
CA THR A 127 -22.70 6.55 4.42
C THR A 127 -24.05 5.82 4.55
N ASP A 128 -24.76 5.66 3.42
CA ASP A 128 -26.06 5.00 3.34
C ASP A 128 -25.95 3.55 2.88
N CYS A 129 -24.70 3.07 2.75
CA CYS A 129 -24.39 1.71 2.32
C CYS A 129 -24.13 0.80 3.51
N ARG A 130 -24.55 -0.46 3.37
CA ARG A 130 -23.99 -1.57 4.14
C ARG A 130 -22.80 -2.13 3.41
N ILE A 131 -21.66 -2.25 4.08
CA ILE A 131 -20.38 -2.60 3.49
C ILE A 131 -19.90 -3.91 4.07
N LEU A 132 -19.58 -4.86 3.21
CA LEU A 132 -18.92 -6.11 3.58
C LEU A 132 -17.47 -6.08 3.13
N ILE A 133 -16.55 -6.26 4.07
CA ILE A 133 -15.12 -6.46 3.81
C ILE A 133 -14.81 -7.93 4.05
N GLN A 134 -14.36 -8.63 3.02
CA GLN A 134 -13.92 -10.02 3.12
C GLN A 134 -12.40 -10.08 3.26
N GLY A 135 -11.96 -10.59 4.41
CA GLY A 135 -10.55 -10.68 4.79
C GLY A 135 -10.17 -9.65 5.86
N ALA A 136 -9.85 -10.13 7.06
CA ALA A 136 -9.39 -9.34 8.20
C ALA A 136 -7.85 -9.29 8.28
N GLY A 137 -7.17 -9.21 7.15
CA GLY A 137 -5.75 -8.92 7.06
C GLY A 137 -5.48 -7.41 7.09
N ALA A 138 -4.22 -7.01 6.93
CA ALA A 138 -3.81 -5.60 6.97
C ALA A 138 -4.63 -4.71 6.03
N ILE A 139 -4.82 -5.11 4.77
CA ILE A 139 -5.59 -4.31 3.80
C ILE A 139 -7.08 -4.22 4.20
N GLY A 140 -7.69 -5.31 4.64
CA GLY A 140 -9.09 -5.29 5.09
C GLY A 140 -9.30 -4.38 6.30
N LEU A 141 -8.41 -4.42 7.28
CA LEU A 141 -8.43 -3.52 8.43
C LEU A 141 -8.26 -2.06 8.00
N LEU A 142 -7.28 -1.76 7.15
CA LEU A 142 -7.05 -0.41 6.63
C LEU A 142 -8.25 0.12 5.85
N CYS A 143 -8.87 -0.69 4.98
CA CYS A 143 -10.11 -0.32 4.30
C CYS A 143 -11.23 0.00 5.30
N GLY A 144 -11.39 -0.83 6.33
CA GLY A 144 -12.38 -0.62 7.40
C GLY A 144 -12.15 0.69 8.15
N LEU A 145 -10.91 0.98 8.52
CA LEU A 145 -10.53 2.22 9.20
C LEU A 145 -10.79 3.46 8.33
N ILE A 146 -10.46 3.41 7.05
CA ILE A 146 -10.73 4.50 6.10
C ILE A 146 -12.24 4.72 5.99
N LEU A 147 -13.02 3.65 5.81
CA LEU A 147 -14.47 3.73 5.72
C LEU A 147 -15.10 4.32 7.00
N GLU A 148 -14.65 3.88 8.16
CA GLU A 148 -15.18 4.36 9.45
C GLU A 148 -14.72 5.79 9.78
N LYS A 149 -13.38 6.03 9.77
CA LYS A 149 -12.80 7.27 10.31
C LYS A 149 -12.84 8.42 9.31
N ASP A 150 -12.57 8.15 8.03
CA ASP A 150 -12.55 9.18 6.99
C ASP A 150 -13.92 9.34 6.30
N LYS A 151 -14.52 8.24 5.83
CA LYS A 151 -15.78 8.26 5.08
C LYS A 151 -17.04 8.24 5.96
N LYS A 152 -16.89 8.08 7.29
CA LYS A 152 -17.98 8.10 8.30
C LYS A 152 -19.06 7.02 8.09
N CYS A 153 -18.68 5.88 7.52
CA CYS A 153 -19.58 4.74 7.38
C CYS A 153 -19.87 4.10 8.73
N LYS A 154 -21.12 3.69 8.95
CA LYS A 154 -21.58 3.13 10.23
C LYS A 154 -21.95 1.65 10.17
N ASP A 155 -22.32 1.14 8.99
CA ASP A 155 -22.74 -0.26 8.81
C ASP A 155 -21.66 -1.03 8.05
N ILE A 156 -20.59 -1.38 8.76
CA ILE A 156 -19.45 -2.14 8.23
C ILE A 156 -19.50 -3.54 8.84
N ILE A 157 -19.33 -4.54 8.00
CA ILE A 157 -19.17 -5.95 8.36
C ILE A 157 -17.79 -6.40 7.92
N LEU A 158 -17.00 -6.96 8.82
CA LEU A 158 -15.70 -7.56 8.51
C LEU A 158 -15.79 -9.07 8.68
N SER A 159 -15.41 -9.83 7.67
CA SER A 159 -15.51 -11.29 7.67
C SER A 159 -14.15 -11.93 7.35
N ASP A 160 -13.75 -12.91 8.16
CA ASP A 160 -12.55 -13.73 7.94
C ASP A 160 -12.78 -15.12 8.57
N PRO A 161 -12.33 -16.22 7.96
CA PRO A 161 -12.41 -17.55 8.59
C PRO A 161 -11.51 -17.69 9.81
N ASN A 162 -10.52 -16.80 9.98
CA ASN A 162 -9.62 -16.80 11.11
C ASN A 162 -10.13 -15.86 12.21
N LYS A 163 -10.69 -16.45 13.27
CA LYS A 163 -11.22 -15.72 14.42
C LYS A 163 -10.19 -14.81 15.10
N LEU A 164 -8.92 -15.22 15.19
CA LEU A 164 -7.87 -14.40 15.82
C LEU A 164 -7.66 -13.09 15.07
N ARG A 165 -7.80 -13.08 13.75
CA ARG A 165 -7.74 -11.84 12.95
C ARG A 165 -8.92 -10.93 13.21
N LEU A 166 -10.12 -11.48 13.34
CA LEU A 166 -11.32 -10.71 13.67
C LEU A 166 -11.19 -10.11 15.07
N ASP A 167 -10.76 -10.90 16.06
CA ASP A 167 -10.54 -10.44 17.43
C ASP A 167 -9.49 -9.31 17.49
N GLU A 168 -8.43 -9.40 16.69
CA GLU A 168 -7.43 -8.32 16.59
C GLU A 168 -8.02 -7.06 15.94
N CYS A 169 -8.73 -7.19 14.83
CA CYS A 169 -9.36 -6.05 14.15
C CYS A 169 -10.40 -5.35 15.03
N SER A 170 -11.10 -6.07 15.89
CA SER A 170 -12.12 -5.51 16.81
C SER A 170 -11.56 -4.50 17.82
N LYS A 171 -10.24 -4.50 18.04
CA LYS A 171 -9.57 -3.52 18.91
C LYS A 171 -9.47 -2.13 18.27
N TYR A 172 -9.55 -2.03 16.96
CA TYR A 172 -9.29 -0.81 16.20
C TYR A 172 -10.48 -0.31 15.40
N LEU A 173 -11.37 -1.22 15.00
CA LEU A 173 -12.49 -0.96 14.10
C LEU A 173 -13.81 -1.26 14.77
N ASN A 174 -14.75 -0.30 14.74
CA ASN A 174 -16.12 -0.51 15.19
C ASN A 174 -16.96 -1.06 14.02
N ALA A 175 -16.90 -2.37 13.82
CA ALA A 175 -17.64 -3.10 12.80
C ALA A 175 -18.36 -4.32 13.39
N LYS A 176 -19.24 -4.92 12.61
CA LYS A 176 -19.79 -6.26 12.90
C LYS A 176 -18.78 -7.32 12.42
N PHE A 177 -18.59 -8.37 13.21
CA PHE A 177 -17.61 -9.43 12.98
C PHE A 177 -18.27 -10.78 12.86
#